data_533c1144fd52081c55afdebbd2542143
#
_entry.id   533c1144fd52081c55afdebbd2542143
#
_cell.length_a   1.000
_cell.length_b   1.000
_cell.length_c   1.000
_cell.angle_alpha   90.00
_cell.angle_beta   90.00
_cell.angle_gamma   90.00
#
_symmetry.space_group_name_H-M   'P 1'
#
loop_
_entity.id
_entity.type
_entity.pdbx_description
1 polymer ?
#
loop_
_entity_poly.entity_id
_entity_poly.type
_entity_poly.pdbx_seq_one_letter_code
_entity_poly.pdbx_strand_id
1 'polypeptide(L)'
;MNELEKFFLEEKELKRKIYKHMNTLVQKGQILFTGSSLMEQFPINEIALNNGMDVVIYNRGIGGYTIPEMIEAVKEQVLELVPSKIFINIGTNDISIPDETEEKFEGDFRRLLNIIKRELPDASVYMMAYYPVSPEVAKNMPGDGYITSVNYRLERLDKANAVARKLAKEFNYKFIDVNDGLCNSEGHLRPELSKDGIHMWPEAYDIVFNNMKKYILE
;
A
#
# COMPACT_ATOMS: atom_id res chain seq x y z
N MET A 1 -17.89 8.27 18.28
CA MET A 1 -16.97 8.84 17.27
C MET A 1 -16.64 10.25 17.67
N ASN A 2 -15.38 10.54 17.91
CA ASN A 2 -14.91 11.88 18.23
C ASN A 2 -14.74 12.75 16.97
N GLU A 3 -14.48 14.06 17.12
CA GLU A 3 -14.33 14.98 15.97
C GLU A 3 -13.18 14.62 15.03
N LEU A 4 -12.07 14.10 15.59
CA LEU A 4 -10.91 13.69 14.81
C LEU A 4 -11.21 12.44 13.95
N GLU A 5 -11.89 11.46 14.53
CA GLU A 5 -12.34 10.25 13.80
C GLU A 5 -13.29 10.63 12.66
N LYS A 6 -14.23 11.56 12.93
CA LYS A 6 -15.14 12.06 11.91
C LYS A 6 -14.38 12.76 10.77
N PHE A 7 -13.41 13.61 11.10
CA PHE A 7 -12.57 14.30 10.12
C PHE A 7 -11.83 13.30 9.21
N PHE A 8 -11.21 12.26 9.76
CA PHE A 8 -10.53 11.25 8.96
C PHE A 8 -11.48 10.46 8.05
N LEU A 9 -12.68 10.15 8.51
CA LEU A 9 -13.69 9.50 7.67
C LEU A 9 -14.14 10.41 6.52
N GLU A 10 -14.40 11.67 6.79
CA GLU A 10 -14.77 12.65 5.76
C GLU A 10 -13.64 12.84 4.72
N GLU A 11 -12.38 12.85 5.16
CA GLU A 11 -11.22 12.92 4.28
C GLU A 11 -11.11 11.69 3.37
N LYS A 12 -11.27 10.49 3.90
CA LYS A 12 -11.30 9.24 3.13
C LYS A 12 -12.40 9.25 2.06
N GLU A 13 -13.62 9.65 2.45
CA GLU A 13 -14.76 9.76 1.53
C GLU A 13 -14.54 10.84 0.46
N LEU A 14 -13.94 11.97 0.81
CA LEU A 14 -13.59 13.01 -0.15
C LEU A 14 -12.60 12.50 -1.18
N LYS A 15 -11.53 11.80 -0.77
CA LYS A 15 -10.55 11.18 -1.68
C LYS A 15 -11.21 10.18 -2.62
N ARG A 16 -12.10 9.32 -2.11
CA ARG A 16 -12.86 8.39 -2.93
C ARG A 16 -13.69 9.12 -3.99
N LYS A 17 -14.38 10.21 -3.62
CA LYS A 17 -15.13 11.03 -4.56
C LYS A 17 -14.22 11.69 -5.61
N ILE A 18 -13.06 12.21 -5.20
CA ILE A 18 -12.06 12.76 -6.12
C ILE A 18 -11.64 11.71 -7.14
N TYR A 19 -11.30 10.49 -6.69
CA TYR A 19 -10.91 9.41 -7.60
C TYR A 19 -12.02 9.02 -8.57
N LYS A 20 -13.28 8.97 -8.13
CA LYS A 20 -14.41 8.75 -9.02
C LYS A 20 -14.47 9.77 -10.16
N HIS A 21 -14.22 11.05 -9.88
CA HIS A 21 -14.16 12.09 -10.92
C HIS A 21 -12.91 11.97 -11.79
N MET A 22 -11.73 11.77 -11.19
CA MET A 22 -10.49 11.59 -11.94
C MET A 22 -10.54 10.38 -12.88
N ASN A 23 -11.22 9.32 -12.50
CA ASN A 23 -11.33 8.09 -13.29
C ASN A 23 -12.13 8.28 -14.60
N THR A 24 -12.89 9.35 -14.73
CA THR A 24 -13.54 9.73 -16.01
C THR A 24 -12.54 10.25 -17.06
N LEU A 25 -11.34 10.63 -16.62
CA LEU A 25 -10.31 11.27 -17.45
C LEU A 25 -9.14 10.33 -17.76
N VAL A 26 -9.09 9.12 -17.15
CA VAL A 26 -7.94 8.22 -17.29
C VAL A 26 -7.94 7.48 -18.64
N GLN A 27 -6.74 7.19 -19.12
CA GLN A 27 -6.53 6.19 -20.16
C GLN A 27 -6.60 4.80 -19.52
N LYS A 28 -7.49 3.93 -20.04
CA LYS A 28 -7.58 2.54 -19.55
C LYS A 28 -6.35 1.74 -19.96
N GLY A 29 -6.11 0.64 -19.26
CA GLY A 29 -5.02 -0.28 -19.57
C GLY A 29 -3.64 0.18 -19.09
N GLN A 30 -3.56 1.23 -18.29
CA GLN A 30 -2.31 1.75 -17.76
C GLN A 30 -1.89 1.08 -16.46
N ILE A 31 -0.76 1.52 -15.89
CA ILE A 31 -0.22 1.00 -14.64
C ILE A 31 -0.94 1.67 -13.45
N LEU A 32 -1.34 0.88 -12.48
CA LEU A 32 -1.97 1.34 -11.26
C LEU A 32 -1.10 1.05 -10.04
N PHE A 33 -0.87 2.06 -9.21
CA PHE A 33 -0.38 1.96 -7.85
C PHE A 33 -1.56 2.17 -6.89
N THR A 34 -1.80 1.25 -5.97
CA THR A 34 -2.96 1.33 -5.06
C THR A 34 -2.67 0.70 -3.70
N GLY A 35 -3.44 1.11 -2.70
CA GLY A 35 -3.29 0.67 -1.32
C GLY A 35 -3.67 1.75 -0.32
N SER A 36 -2.94 1.83 0.79
CA SER A 36 -3.17 2.82 1.84
C SER A 36 -2.21 4.02 1.75
N SER A 37 -1.91 4.66 2.88
CA SER A 37 -1.07 5.87 2.95
C SER A 37 0.33 5.70 2.36
N LEU A 38 0.93 4.52 2.51
CA LEU A 38 2.26 4.23 1.97
C LEU A 38 2.29 4.22 0.44
N MET A 39 1.16 3.87 -0.19
CA MET A 39 1.01 4.00 -1.64
C MET A 39 0.57 5.40 -2.03
N GLU A 40 -0.36 6.02 -1.29
CA GLU A 40 -0.79 7.40 -1.52
C GLU A 40 0.38 8.38 -1.56
N GLN A 41 1.31 8.24 -0.60
CA GLN A 41 2.47 9.12 -0.45
C GLN A 41 3.65 8.78 -1.36
N PHE A 42 3.56 7.71 -2.16
CA PHE A 42 4.58 7.35 -3.12
C PHE A 42 4.59 8.35 -4.29
N PRO A 43 5.61 9.20 -4.45
CA PRO A 43 5.67 10.19 -5.52
C PRO A 43 6.09 9.52 -6.84
N ILE A 44 5.40 8.44 -7.20
CA ILE A 44 5.79 7.52 -8.29
C ILE A 44 5.90 8.23 -9.64
N ASN A 45 5.02 9.18 -9.91
CA ASN A 45 5.02 9.89 -11.19
C ASN A 45 6.26 10.80 -11.34
N GLU A 46 6.65 11.50 -10.26
CA GLU A 46 7.85 12.35 -10.26
C GLU A 46 9.11 11.50 -10.38
N ILE A 47 9.18 10.39 -9.64
CA ILE A 47 10.33 9.49 -9.67
C ILE A 47 10.45 8.83 -11.05
N ALA A 48 9.36 8.34 -11.64
CA ALA A 48 9.36 7.74 -12.97
C ALA A 48 9.81 8.76 -14.03
N LEU A 49 9.27 9.98 -14.00
CA LEU A 49 9.67 11.07 -14.89
C LEU A 49 11.17 11.39 -14.78
N ASN A 50 11.68 11.54 -13.56
CA ASN A 50 13.10 11.82 -13.31
C ASN A 50 14.03 10.69 -13.77
N ASN A 51 13.52 9.46 -13.86
CA ASN A 51 14.21 8.30 -14.40
C ASN A 51 14.02 8.11 -15.90
N GLY A 52 13.40 9.06 -16.61
CA GLY A 52 13.20 9.02 -18.06
C GLY A 52 12.26 7.90 -18.52
N MET A 53 11.34 7.45 -17.66
CA MET A 53 10.39 6.40 -18.02
C MET A 53 9.21 6.97 -18.79
N ASP A 54 8.97 6.46 -19.98
CA ASP A 54 7.79 6.79 -20.80
C ASP A 54 6.66 5.81 -20.51
N VAL A 55 6.04 5.98 -19.31
CA VAL A 55 4.94 5.14 -18.83
C VAL A 55 3.86 6.01 -18.20
N VAL A 56 2.61 5.59 -18.34
CA VAL A 56 1.50 6.24 -17.64
C VAL A 56 1.18 5.45 -16.37
N ILE A 57 1.31 6.11 -15.23
CA ILE A 57 1.05 5.52 -13.92
C ILE A 57 -0.01 6.33 -13.20
N TYR A 58 -1.05 5.65 -12.72
CA TYR A 58 -2.05 6.23 -11.83
C TYR A 58 -1.82 5.75 -10.39
N ASN A 59 -1.85 6.69 -9.45
CA ASN A 59 -1.84 6.37 -8.03
C ASN A 59 -3.25 6.58 -7.44
N ARG A 60 -3.76 5.54 -6.77
CA ARG A 60 -5.07 5.52 -6.10
C ARG A 60 -4.95 5.00 -4.66
N GLY A 61 -3.85 5.29 -3.98
CA GLY A 61 -3.73 5.07 -2.54
C GLY A 61 -4.68 5.97 -1.75
N ILE A 62 -5.26 5.46 -0.65
CA ILE A 62 -6.05 6.25 0.31
C ILE A 62 -5.52 6.02 1.71
N GLY A 63 -5.06 7.09 2.35
CA GLY A 63 -4.48 7.05 3.69
C GLY A 63 -5.43 6.43 4.73
N GLY A 64 -4.86 5.60 5.60
CA GLY A 64 -5.61 4.97 6.70
C GLY A 64 -6.55 3.84 6.27
N TYR A 65 -6.64 3.47 4.99
CA TYR A 65 -7.51 2.38 4.53
C TYR A 65 -7.03 1.03 5.05
N THR A 66 -8.00 0.25 5.52
CA THR A 66 -7.90 -1.19 5.77
C THR A 66 -8.33 -1.97 4.52
N ILE A 67 -8.12 -3.28 4.52
CA ILE A 67 -8.57 -4.16 3.41
C ILE A 67 -10.10 -4.12 3.25
N PRO A 68 -10.93 -4.19 4.32
CA PRO A 68 -12.38 -4.01 4.21
C PRO A 68 -12.79 -2.68 3.58
N GLU A 69 -12.18 -1.56 3.97
CA GLU A 69 -12.46 -0.24 3.38
C GLU A 69 -12.07 -0.20 1.89
N MET A 70 -10.95 -0.83 1.52
CA MET A 70 -10.55 -0.94 0.12
C MET A 70 -11.53 -1.81 -0.69
N ILE A 71 -12.10 -2.86 -0.10
CA ILE A 71 -13.16 -3.67 -0.75
C ILE A 71 -14.38 -2.79 -1.08
N GLU A 72 -14.80 -1.93 -0.16
CA GLU A 72 -15.92 -1.00 -0.38
C GLU A 72 -15.62 0.05 -1.47
N ALA A 73 -14.35 0.46 -1.59
CA ALA A 73 -13.88 1.44 -2.55
C ALA A 73 -13.19 0.83 -3.79
N VAL A 74 -13.23 -0.50 -3.95
CA VAL A 74 -12.48 -1.21 -4.99
C VAL A 74 -12.82 -0.71 -6.39
N LYS A 75 -14.07 -0.28 -6.59
CA LYS A 75 -14.53 0.29 -7.86
C LYS A 75 -13.71 1.53 -8.23
N GLU A 76 -13.63 2.49 -7.33
CA GLU A 76 -12.94 3.77 -7.54
C GLU A 76 -11.43 3.64 -7.46
N GLN A 77 -10.91 2.77 -6.56
CA GLN A 77 -9.47 2.59 -6.41
C GLN A 77 -8.83 1.70 -7.47
N VAL A 78 -9.60 0.79 -8.10
CA VAL A 78 -9.02 -0.22 -8.98
C VAL A 78 -9.82 -0.40 -10.27
N LEU A 79 -11.10 -0.79 -10.17
CA LEU A 79 -11.83 -1.34 -11.31
C LEU A 79 -12.12 -0.32 -12.40
N GLU A 80 -12.45 0.91 -12.05
CA GLU A 80 -12.76 1.96 -13.02
C GLU A 80 -11.59 2.34 -13.92
N LEU A 81 -10.35 2.02 -13.53
CA LEU A 81 -9.16 2.28 -14.35
C LEU A 81 -8.90 1.20 -15.39
N VAL A 82 -9.47 0.01 -15.21
CA VAL A 82 -9.20 -1.18 -16.06
C VAL A 82 -7.70 -1.34 -16.30
N PRO A 83 -6.87 -1.39 -15.25
CA PRO A 83 -5.42 -1.38 -15.39
C PRO A 83 -4.90 -2.68 -16.02
N SER A 84 -3.84 -2.59 -16.82
CA SER A 84 -3.12 -3.78 -17.29
C SER A 84 -2.17 -4.35 -16.24
N LYS A 85 -1.70 -3.48 -15.33
CA LYS A 85 -0.74 -3.83 -14.28
C LYS A 85 -1.11 -3.12 -12.98
N ILE A 86 -1.11 -3.85 -11.87
CA ILE A 86 -1.48 -3.36 -10.53
C ILE A 86 -0.33 -3.62 -9.56
N PHE A 87 0.19 -2.57 -8.92
CA PHE A 87 1.05 -2.67 -7.76
C PHE A 87 0.21 -2.36 -6.52
N ILE A 88 0.06 -3.33 -5.62
CA ILE A 88 -0.80 -3.21 -4.45
C ILE A 88 -0.03 -3.41 -3.15
N ASN A 89 -0.20 -2.46 -2.20
CA ASN A 89 0.27 -2.56 -0.82
C ASN A 89 -0.84 -2.08 0.11
N ILE A 90 -1.57 -3.02 0.70
CA ILE A 90 -2.70 -2.80 1.61
C ILE A 90 -2.67 -3.84 2.74
N GLY A 91 -3.08 -3.47 3.95
CA GLY A 91 -3.18 -4.38 5.09
C GLY A 91 -2.33 -3.98 6.30
N THR A 92 -1.43 -2.99 6.16
CA THR A 92 -0.61 -2.52 7.30
C THR A 92 -1.44 -1.83 8.39
N ASN A 93 -2.58 -1.24 8.03
CA ASN A 93 -3.52 -0.68 9.01
C ASN A 93 -4.29 -1.79 9.72
N ASP A 94 -4.65 -2.86 9.01
CA ASP A 94 -5.33 -4.03 9.56
C ASP A 94 -4.48 -4.67 10.66
N ILE A 95 -3.21 -4.99 10.37
CA ILE A 95 -2.30 -5.59 11.36
C ILE A 95 -1.93 -4.66 12.53
N SER A 96 -2.31 -3.38 12.48
CA SER A 96 -2.18 -2.43 13.58
C SER A 96 -3.40 -2.41 14.50
N ILE A 97 -4.49 -3.11 14.16
CA ILE A 97 -5.68 -3.26 15.00
C ILE A 97 -5.39 -4.31 16.08
N PRO A 98 -5.66 -4.01 17.39
CA PRO A 98 -5.34 -4.92 18.49
C PRO A 98 -5.88 -6.34 18.30
N ASP A 99 -7.16 -6.46 17.95
CA ASP A 99 -7.89 -7.73 17.85
C ASP A 99 -7.90 -8.35 16.45
N GLU A 100 -7.04 -7.86 15.55
CA GLU A 100 -6.93 -8.44 14.21
C GLU A 100 -6.29 -9.82 14.28
N THR A 101 -6.98 -10.83 13.72
CA THR A 101 -6.46 -12.20 13.63
C THR A 101 -5.90 -12.48 12.23
N GLU A 102 -4.98 -13.45 12.16
CA GLU A 102 -4.40 -13.86 10.88
C GLU A 102 -5.48 -14.43 9.94
N GLU A 103 -6.45 -15.18 10.47
CA GLU A 103 -7.55 -15.75 9.70
C GLU A 103 -8.46 -14.67 9.10
N LYS A 104 -8.78 -13.62 9.88
CA LYS A 104 -9.59 -12.51 9.41
C LYS A 104 -8.83 -11.71 8.35
N PHE A 105 -7.58 -11.37 8.60
CA PHE A 105 -6.68 -10.70 7.66
C PHE A 105 -6.59 -11.45 6.33
N GLU A 106 -6.30 -12.76 6.37
CA GLU A 106 -6.25 -13.60 5.18
C GLU A 106 -7.60 -13.66 4.45
N GLY A 107 -8.70 -13.81 5.21
CA GLY A 107 -10.05 -13.86 4.66
C GLY A 107 -10.44 -12.58 3.92
N ASP A 108 -10.18 -11.42 4.50
CA ASP A 108 -10.49 -10.13 3.89
C ASP A 108 -9.60 -9.88 2.66
N PHE A 109 -8.30 -10.19 2.74
CA PHE A 109 -7.41 -10.04 1.59
C PHE A 109 -7.83 -10.96 0.43
N ARG A 110 -8.16 -12.20 0.72
CA ARG A 110 -8.70 -13.15 -0.26
C ARG A 110 -9.97 -12.63 -0.94
N ARG A 111 -10.88 -12.00 -0.19
CA ARG A 111 -12.09 -11.37 -0.76
C ARG A 111 -11.75 -10.27 -1.75
N LEU A 112 -10.80 -9.38 -1.40
CA LEU A 112 -10.32 -8.32 -2.29
C LEU A 112 -9.74 -8.91 -3.58
N LEU A 113 -8.84 -9.90 -3.46
CA LEU A 113 -8.19 -10.51 -4.61
C LEU A 113 -9.17 -11.27 -5.51
N ASN A 114 -10.20 -11.90 -4.94
CA ASN A 114 -11.29 -12.54 -5.72
C ASN A 114 -12.05 -11.52 -6.57
N ILE A 115 -12.34 -10.33 -6.03
CA ILE A 115 -12.99 -9.26 -6.79
C ILE A 115 -12.09 -8.82 -7.95
N ILE A 116 -10.81 -8.54 -7.67
CA ILE A 116 -9.85 -8.12 -8.70
C ILE A 116 -9.72 -9.21 -9.79
N LYS A 117 -9.58 -10.47 -9.40
CA LYS A 117 -9.43 -11.60 -10.35
C LYS A 117 -10.64 -11.79 -11.24
N ARG A 118 -11.84 -11.62 -10.69
CA ARG A 118 -13.10 -11.76 -11.45
C ARG A 118 -13.31 -10.61 -12.42
N GLU A 119 -13.06 -9.38 -11.97
CA GLU A 119 -13.38 -8.16 -12.74
C GLU A 119 -12.25 -7.77 -13.71
N LEU A 120 -11.01 -8.16 -13.41
CA LEU A 120 -9.81 -7.82 -14.17
C LEU A 120 -8.96 -9.09 -14.42
N PRO A 121 -9.48 -10.11 -15.12
CA PRO A 121 -8.83 -11.42 -15.27
C PRO A 121 -7.47 -11.34 -15.96
N ASP A 122 -7.25 -10.35 -16.82
CA ASP A 122 -6.04 -10.18 -17.62
C ASP A 122 -5.01 -9.24 -16.97
N ALA A 123 -5.34 -8.61 -15.85
CA ALA A 123 -4.42 -7.70 -15.18
C ALA A 123 -3.26 -8.46 -14.51
N SER A 124 -2.05 -7.99 -14.73
CA SER A 124 -0.86 -8.46 -14.00
C SER A 124 -0.84 -7.81 -12.61
N VAL A 125 -0.92 -8.59 -11.54
CA VAL A 125 -0.95 -8.08 -10.18
C VAL A 125 0.36 -8.38 -9.45
N TYR A 126 0.95 -7.34 -8.88
CA TYR A 126 2.16 -7.36 -8.06
C TYR A 126 1.77 -7.00 -6.63
N MET A 127 1.72 -8.01 -5.75
CA MET A 127 1.54 -7.82 -4.32
C MET A 127 2.89 -7.47 -3.71
N MET A 128 3.00 -6.29 -3.13
CA MET A 128 4.27 -5.78 -2.60
C MET A 128 4.44 -6.23 -1.15
N ALA A 129 5.64 -6.66 -0.79
CA ALA A 129 6.00 -6.86 0.61
C ALA A 129 5.74 -5.57 1.40
N TYR A 130 5.30 -5.73 2.65
CA TYR A 130 5.10 -4.59 3.53
C TYR A 130 6.44 -3.92 3.85
N TYR A 131 6.43 -2.60 3.91
CA TYR A 131 7.60 -1.82 4.25
C TYR A 131 7.96 -1.96 5.73
N PRO A 132 9.25 -1.94 6.09
CA PRO A 132 9.70 -1.94 7.48
C PRO A 132 9.23 -0.68 8.21
N VAL A 133 9.27 -0.70 9.54
CA VAL A 133 8.92 0.42 10.42
C VAL A 133 10.11 0.83 11.29
N SER A 134 10.11 2.06 11.80
CA SER A 134 11.18 2.61 12.65
C SER A 134 10.68 2.84 14.08
N PRO A 135 10.92 1.92 15.03
CA PRO A 135 10.56 2.13 16.42
C PRO A 135 11.34 3.28 17.07
N GLU A 136 12.55 3.57 16.60
CA GLU A 136 13.36 4.69 17.07
C GLU A 136 12.67 6.03 16.79
N VAL A 137 12.16 6.25 15.58
CA VAL A 137 11.44 7.47 15.21
C VAL A 137 10.09 7.53 15.90
N ALA A 138 9.34 6.42 15.93
CA ALA A 138 8.00 6.36 16.52
C ALA A 138 7.98 6.74 18.01
N LYS A 139 9.02 6.39 18.77
CA LYS A 139 9.16 6.74 20.19
C LYS A 139 9.23 8.25 20.44
N ASN A 140 9.66 9.03 19.45
CA ASN A 140 9.80 10.47 19.54
C ASN A 140 8.57 11.23 19.04
N MET A 141 7.56 10.52 18.53
CA MET A 141 6.31 11.13 18.07
C MET A 141 5.40 11.49 19.26
N PRO A 142 4.59 12.57 19.14
CA PRO A 142 3.64 12.92 20.18
C PRO A 142 2.58 11.83 20.42
N GLY A 143 2.37 11.49 21.69
CA GLY A 143 1.40 10.46 22.10
C GLY A 143 1.85 9.03 21.76
N ASP A 144 1.03 8.04 22.17
CA ASP A 144 1.39 6.63 22.09
C ASP A 144 0.92 5.94 20.78
N GLY A 145 0.19 6.66 19.93
CA GLY A 145 -0.45 6.06 18.75
C GLY A 145 0.54 5.48 17.74
N TYR A 146 1.62 6.21 17.43
CA TYR A 146 2.63 5.76 16.48
C TYR A 146 3.42 4.57 17.00
N ILE A 147 3.94 4.66 18.22
CA ILE A 147 4.73 3.57 18.80
C ILE A 147 3.89 2.31 19.02
N THR A 148 2.63 2.46 19.41
CA THR A 148 1.69 1.33 19.53
C THR A 148 1.47 0.65 18.18
N SER A 149 1.20 1.41 17.13
CA SER A 149 1.04 0.89 15.77
C SER A 149 2.31 0.22 15.26
N VAL A 150 3.49 0.81 15.52
CA VAL A 150 4.78 0.23 15.16
C VAL A 150 5.02 -1.09 15.87
N ASN A 151 4.71 -1.21 17.16
CA ASN A 151 4.87 -2.44 17.92
C ASN A 151 4.00 -3.57 17.35
N TYR A 152 2.72 -3.32 17.04
CA TYR A 152 1.87 -4.31 16.37
C TYR A 152 2.43 -4.74 15.02
N ARG A 153 2.95 -3.80 14.24
CA ARG A 153 3.57 -4.13 12.94
C ARG A 153 4.83 -4.98 13.12
N LEU A 154 5.73 -4.65 14.04
CA LEU A 154 6.92 -5.46 14.32
C LEU A 154 6.57 -6.91 14.67
N GLU A 155 5.51 -7.13 15.42
CA GLU A 155 5.05 -8.47 15.80
C GLU A 155 4.40 -9.25 14.65
N ARG A 156 3.80 -8.55 13.66
CA ARG A 156 2.87 -9.16 12.70
C ARG A 156 3.29 -9.05 11.23
N LEU A 157 4.27 -8.20 10.89
CA LEU A 157 4.69 -7.97 9.49
C LEU A 157 5.13 -9.24 8.79
N ASP A 158 5.91 -10.10 9.44
CA ASP A 158 6.40 -11.33 8.83
C ASP A 158 5.26 -12.30 8.50
N LYS A 159 4.29 -12.43 9.41
CA LYS A 159 3.09 -13.25 9.20
C LYS A 159 2.23 -12.68 8.08
N ALA A 160 2.02 -11.37 8.07
CA ALA A 160 1.27 -10.69 7.02
C ALA A 160 1.95 -10.83 5.64
N ASN A 161 3.28 -10.74 5.57
CA ASN A 161 4.04 -11.03 4.36
C ASN A 161 3.92 -12.49 3.92
N ALA A 162 3.90 -13.44 4.87
CA ALA A 162 3.69 -14.86 4.56
C ALA A 162 2.29 -15.10 3.97
N VAL A 163 1.25 -14.48 4.53
CA VAL A 163 -0.12 -14.52 4.01
C VAL A 163 -0.17 -13.92 2.60
N ALA A 164 0.40 -12.72 2.40
CA ALA A 164 0.41 -12.07 1.09
C ALA A 164 1.13 -12.93 0.04
N ARG A 165 2.26 -13.53 0.37
CA ARG A 165 3.01 -14.46 -0.50
C ARG A 165 2.21 -15.73 -0.84
N LYS A 166 1.52 -16.31 0.16
CA LYS A 166 0.63 -17.47 -0.03
C LYS A 166 -0.51 -17.12 -1.00
N LEU A 167 -1.18 -16.00 -0.78
CA LEU A 167 -2.28 -15.55 -1.62
C LEU A 167 -1.81 -15.19 -3.04
N ALA A 168 -0.68 -14.52 -3.19
CA ALA A 168 -0.12 -14.25 -4.51
C ALA A 168 0.07 -15.55 -5.33
N LYS A 169 0.64 -16.58 -4.71
CA LYS A 169 0.79 -17.90 -5.35
C LYS A 169 -0.55 -18.53 -5.71
N GLU A 170 -1.54 -18.46 -4.82
CA GLU A 170 -2.87 -19.02 -5.03
C GLU A 170 -3.61 -18.38 -6.21
N PHE A 171 -3.51 -17.04 -6.32
CA PHE A 171 -4.16 -16.28 -7.38
C PHE A 171 -3.35 -16.21 -8.69
N ASN A 172 -2.17 -16.82 -8.74
CA ASN A 172 -1.20 -16.70 -9.85
C ASN A 172 -0.78 -15.23 -10.08
N TYR A 173 -0.58 -14.50 -8.98
CA TYR A 173 -0.04 -13.14 -8.93
C TYR A 173 1.44 -13.17 -8.53
N LYS A 174 2.16 -12.06 -8.74
CA LYS A 174 3.54 -11.94 -8.30
C LYS A 174 3.60 -11.32 -6.89
N PHE A 175 4.33 -11.95 -5.98
CA PHE A 175 4.76 -11.30 -4.75
C PHE A 175 6.15 -10.72 -4.98
N ILE A 176 6.32 -9.43 -4.72
CA ILE A 176 7.61 -8.75 -4.89
C ILE A 176 8.07 -8.15 -3.56
N ASP A 177 9.32 -8.40 -3.22
CA ASP A 177 10.01 -7.73 -2.13
C ASP A 177 10.96 -6.68 -2.72
N VAL A 178 10.70 -5.43 -2.41
CA VAL A 178 11.40 -4.26 -2.94
C VAL A 178 12.03 -3.42 -1.83
N ASN A 179 12.23 -4.02 -0.64
CA ASN A 179 12.67 -3.36 0.58
C ASN A 179 14.20 -3.31 0.75
N ASP A 180 14.97 -3.91 -0.18
CA ASP A 180 16.43 -3.89 -0.08
C ASP A 180 16.96 -2.45 0.04
N GLY A 181 17.86 -2.22 0.99
CA GLY A 181 18.41 -0.91 1.31
C GLY A 181 17.55 -0.02 2.24
N LEU A 182 16.35 -0.44 2.65
CA LEU A 182 15.53 0.33 3.58
C LEU A 182 15.88 0.09 5.05
N CYS A 183 16.41 -1.09 5.39
CA CYS A 183 16.62 -1.51 6.77
C CYS A 183 18.01 -1.16 7.31
N ASN A 184 18.06 -0.92 8.62
CA ASN A 184 19.29 -0.94 9.40
C ASN A 184 19.70 -2.40 9.75
N SER A 185 20.75 -2.56 10.55
CA SER A 185 21.25 -3.89 10.99
C SER A 185 20.28 -4.69 11.86
N GLU A 186 19.26 -4.04 12.41
CA GLU A 186 18.23 -4.69 13.24
C GLU A 186 16.99 -5.09 12.40
N GLY A 187 16.98 -4.81 11.11
CA GLY A 187 15.84 -5.06 10.24
C GLY A 187 14.73 -3.99 10.31
N HIS A 188 14.97 -2.88 11.01
CA HIS A 188 14.03 -1.77 11.11
C HIS A 188 14.27 -0.74 10.00
N LEU A 189 13.22 -0.01 9.62
CA LEU A 189 13.37 1.13 8.70
C LEU A 189 14.40 2.12 9.27
N ARG A 190 15.38 2.47 8.46
CA ARG A 190 16.41 3.44 8.85
C ARG A 190 15.77 4.75 9.28
N PRO A 191 16.14 5.32 10.45
CA PRO A 191 15.50 6.51 11.01
C PRO A 191 15.45 7.70 10.05
N GLU A 192 16.52 7.93 9.28
CA GLU A 192 16.62 9.02 8.32
C GLU A 192 15.65 8.88 7.13
N LEU A 193 15.12 7.69 6.89
CA LEU A 193 14.13 7.41 5.85
C LEU A 193 12.69 7.52 6.34
N SER A 194 12.48 7.68 7.65
CA SER A 194 11.16 7.68 8.28
C SER A 194 10.71 9.06 8.73
N LYS A 195 9.43 9.38 8.52
CA LYS A 195 8.78 10.62 9.02
C LYS A 195 8.33 10.49 10.46
N ASP A 196 7.74 9.36 10.81
CA ASP A 196 6.98 9.16 12.05
C ASP A 196 7.07 7.72 12.60
N GLY A 197 7.95 6.92 12.02
CA GLY A 197 8.13 5.49 12.35
C GLY A 197 7.37 4.55 11.40
N ILE A 198 6.42 5.07 10.62
CA ILE A 198 5.57 4.31 9.70
C ILE A 198 5.73 4.81 8.27
N HIS A 199 5.56 6.11 8.06
CA HIS A 199 5.62 6.73 6.74
C HIS A 199 7.05 7.10 6.37
N MET A 200 7.32 7.05 5.07
CA MET A 200 8.65 7.22 4.52
C MET A 200 8.83 8.61 3.88
N TRP A 201 10.05 9.11 3.91
CA TRP A 201 10.47 10.25 3.10
C TRP A 201 10.64 9.86 1.63
N PRO A 202 10.62 10.82 0.68
CA PRO A 202 10.79 10.54 -0.75
C PRO A 202 12.03 9.73 -1.10
N GLU A 203 13.13 9.89 -0.36
CA GLU A 203 14.39 9.16 -0.56
C GLU A 203 14.22 7.64 -0.39
N ALA A 204 13.36 7.21 0.56
CA ALA A 204 13.04 5.80 0.73
C ALA A 204 12.24 5.27 -0.47
N TYR A 205 11.34 6.05 -1.02
CA TYR A 205 10.59 5.67 -2.21
C TYR A 205 11.46 5.61 -3.47
N ASP A 206 12.53 6.41 -3.56
CA ASP A 206 13.51 6.27 -4.64
C ASP A 206 14.26 4.93 -4.56
N ILE A 207 14.65 4.49 -3.33
CA ILE A 207 15.23 3.16 -3.12
C ILE A 207 14.24 2.07 -3.56
N VAL A 208 12.98 2.13 -3.12
CA VAL A 208 11.92 1.20 -3.50
C VAL A 208 11.74 1.17 -5.03
N PHE A 209 11.69 2.35 -5.65
CA PHE A 209 11.55 2.47 -7.10
C PHE A 209 12.70 1.77 -7.85
N ASN A 210 13.94 1.98 -7.44
CA ASN A 210 15.10 1.36 -8.06
C ASN A 210 15.03 -0.18 -7.97
N ASN A 211 14.51 -0.73 -6.86
CA ASN A 211 14.31 -2.17 -6.69
C ASN A 211 13.15 -2.72 -7.53
N MET A 212 12.11 -1.90 -7.79
CA MET A 212 10.91 -2.35 -8.50
C MET A 212 10.87 -1.99 -9.98
N LYS A 213 11.76 -1.15 -10.47
CA LYS A 213 11.79 -0.62 -11.85
C LYS A 213 11.65 -1.72 -12.92
N LYS A 214 12.29 -2.87 -12.72
CA LYS A 214 12.19 -4.03 -13.63
C LYS A 214 10.76 -4.54 -13.80
N TYR A 215 9.96 -4.53 -12.71
CA TYR A 215 8.57 -4.99 -12.74
C TYR A 215 7.62 -3.98 -13.40
N ILE A 216 7.98 -2.69 -13.36
CA ILE A 216 7.24 -1.65 -14.07
C ILE A 216 7.42 -1.82 -15.58
N LEU A 217 8.64 -2.18 -16.02
CA LEU A 217 9.02 -2.32 -17.43
C LEU A 217 8.66 -3.67 -18.06
N GLU A 218 8.42 -4.74 -17.26
CA GLU A 218 7.93 -6.02 -17.79
C GLU A 218 6.63 -5.82 -18.59
#